data_90ea619c4e8eb43923ad99b0a16d96c0
#
_entry.id   90ea619c4e8eb43923ad99b0a16d96c0
#
_cell.length_a   1.000
_cell.length_b   1.000
_cell.length_c   1.000
_cell.angle_alpha   90.00
_cell.angle_beta   90.00
_cell.angle_gamma   90.00
#
_symmetry.space_group_name_H-M   'P 1'
#
loop_
_entity.id
_entity.type
_entity.pdbx_description
1 polymer ?
#
loop_
_entity_poly.entity_id
_entity_poly.type
_entity_poly.pdbx_seq_one_letter_code
_entity_poly.pdbx_strand_id
1 'polypeptide(L)'
;MPPPAKPQPNYSPNSPDIMNDPINIISEAMKAREHAQAPYSKFKVGAALLTDTNAVIHGANVESASYGLSCCAERVAIFKALTSGHHTFKKMAIATEGGAAPCGACRQIIAEYASDIELILVDINHPETPKHTTIQKLLPNSFTGENLTSN
;
A
#
# COMPACT_ATOMS: atom_id res chain seq x y z
N MET A 1 16.42 22.89 2.48
CA MET A 1 15.50 22.73 1.35
C MET A 1 15.35 21.25 1.05
N PRO A 2 14.16 20.70 1.00
CA PRO A 2 13.98 19.34 0.48
C PRO A 2 14.40 19.31 -1.00
N PRO A 3 14.94 18.20 -1.51
CA PRO A 3 15.27 18.08 -2.91
C PRO A 3 14.01 18.27 -3.77
N PRO A 4 14.12 18.82 -4.99
CA PRO A 4 12.98 19.02 -5.86
C PRO A 4 12.30 17.68 -6.15
N ALA A 5 10.97 17.69 -6.08
CA ALA A 5 10.17 16.53 -6.40
C ALA A 5 10.51 16.03 -7.82
N LYS A 6 10.84 14.74 -7.93
CA LYS A 6 11.06 14.11 -9.24
C LYS A 6 9.80 14.26 -10.09
N PRO A 7 9.93 14.51 -11.40
CA PRO A 7 8.76 14.59 -12.28
C PRO A 7 7.98 13.28 -12.19
N GLN A 8 6.67 13.39 -11.98
CA GLN A 8 5.74 12.27 -11.95
C GLN A 8 5.73 11.60 -13.34
N PRO A 9 5.84 10.28 -13.43
CA PRO A 9 5.65 9.61 -14.71
C PRO A 9 4.22 9.88 -15.21
N ASN A 10 4.10 10.24 -16.49
CA ASN A 10 2.81 10.40 -17.17
C ASN A 10 2.12 9.03 -17.20
N TYR A 11 1.17 8.84 -16.30
CA TYR A 11 0.38 7.62 -16.25
C TYR A 11 -0.67 7.63 -17.36
N SER A 12 -0.62 6.61 -18.23
CA SER A 12 -1.68 6.26 -19.17
C SER A 12 -2.24 4.88 -18.78
N PRO A 13 -3.55 4.73 -18.54
CA PRO A 13 -4.15 3.46 -18.19
C PRO A 13 -4.00 2.36 -19.25
N ASN A 14 -3.63 2.74 -20.48
CA ASN A 14 -3.37 1.84 -21.60
C ASN A 14 -1.87 1.73 -21.95
N SER A 15 -0.98 2.05 -21.01
CA SER A 15 0.46 1.93 -21.26
C SER A 15 0.84 0.44 -21.40
N PRO A 16 1.66 0.07 -22.40
CA PRO A 16 2.16 -1.29 -22.59
C PRO A 16 2.89 -1.85 -21.36
N ASP A 17 3.38 -0.98 -20.49
CA ASP A 17 4.12 -1.34 -19.28
C ASP A 17 3.25 -2.06 -18.24
N ILE A 18 1.93 -1.85 -18.24
CA ILE A 18 1.00 -2.57 -17.36
C ILE A 18 0.73 -3.99 -17.85
N MET A 19 0.72 -4.18 -19.18
CA MET A 19 0.47 -5.49 -19.79
C MET A 19 1.70 -6.40 -19.81
N ASN A 20 2.91 -5.84 -19.65
CA ASN A 20 4.19 -6.55 -19.65
C ASN A 20 4.89 -6.60 -18.29
N ASP A 21 4.23 -6.16 -17.20
CA ASP A 21 4.80 -6.34 -15.86
C ASP A 21 4.74 -7.83 -15.50
N PRO A 22 5.88 -8.52 -15.36
CA PRO A 22 5.93 -9.95 -15.04
C PRO A 22 5.29 -10.26 -13.67
N ILE A 23 5.07 -9.23 -12.85
CA ILE A 23 4.43 -9.33 -11.55
C ILE A 23 3.13 -8.54 -11.59
N ASN A 24 2.00 -9.23 -11.71
CA ASN A 24 0.68 -8.61 -11.61
C ASN A 24 0.36 -8.32 -10.14
N ILE A 25 0.81 -7.16 -9.65
CA ILE A 25 0.65 -6.74 -8.26
C ILE A 25 -0.82 -6.61 -7.83
N ILE A 26 -1.73 -6.32 -8.75
CA ILE A 26 -3.18 -6.25 -8.48
C ILE A 26 -3.71 -7.65 -8.15
N SER A 27 -3.36 -8.64 -8.96
CA SER A 27 -3.71 -10.04 -8.69
C SER A 27 -3.13 -10.52 -7.36
N GLU A 28 -1.91 -10.11 -7.02
CA GLU A 28 -1.27 -10.46 -5.76
C GLU A 28 -2.00 -9.84 -4.55
N ALA A 29 -2.48 -8.59 -4.65
CA ALA A 29 -3.30 -7.99 -3.60
C ALA A 29 -4.65 -8.68 -3.42
N MET A 30 -5.28 -9.11 -4.50
CA MET A 30 -6.52 -9.88 -4.45
C MET A 30 -6.33 -11.25 -3.79
N LYS A 31 -5.24 -11.96 -4.10
CA LYS A 31 -4.86 -13.21 -3.42
C LYS A 31 -4.60 -13.00 -1.93
N ALA A 32 -3.86 -11.94 -1.57
CA ALA A 32 -3.59 -11.61 -0.17
C ALA A 32 -4.89 -11.41 0.63
N ARG A 33 -5.91 -10.78 0.03
CA ARG A 33 -7.21 -10.52 0.64
C ARG A 33 -7.94 -11.78 1.09
N GLU A 34 -7.72 -12.92 0.44
CA GLU A 34 -8.34 -14.19 0.81
C GLU A 34 -7.93 -14.66 2.21
N HIS A 35 -6.77 -14.21 2.70
CA HIS A 35 -6.24 -14.53 4.04
C HIS A 35 -6.72 -13.57 5.14
N ALA A 36 -7.54 -12.58 4.82
CA ALA A 36 -8.04 -11.61 5.81
C ALA A 36 -8.86 -12.27 6.91
N GLN A 37 -8.60 -11.86 8.15
CA GLN A 37 -9.32 -12.28 9.35
C GLN A 37 -10.22 -11.12 9.81
N ALA A 38 -11.42 -11.02 9.22
CA ALA A 38 -12.35 -9.91 9.46
C ALA A 38 -13.71 -10.41 10.02
N PRO A 39 -13.73 -11.10 11.19
CA PRO A 39 -14.95 -11.71 11.70
C PRO A 39 -15.98 -10.68 12.19
N TYR A 40 -15.57 -9.46 12.52
CA TYR A 40 -16.43 -8.41 13.07
C TYR A 40 -16.99 -7.50 11.99
N SER A 41 -16.12 -6.83 11.21
CA SER A 41 -16.55 -5.89 10.17
C SER A 41 -17.03 -6.58 8.88
N LYS A 42 -16.57 -7.80 8.62
CA LYS A 42 -16.69 -8.49 7.33
C LYS A 42 -15.98 -7.77 6.17
N PHE A 43 -15.26 -6.69 6.44
CA PHE A 43 -14.53 -5.89 5.47
C PHE A 43 -13.11 -6.46 5.30
N LYS A 44 -12.92 -7.25 4.25
CA LYS A 44 -11.64 -7.87 3.93
C LYS A 44 -10.79 -6.95 3.06
N VAL A 45 -9.53 -6.81 3.44
CA VAL A 45 -8.52 -6.03 2.71
C VAL A 45 -7.31 -6.91 2.45
N GLY A 46 -6.78 -6.83 1.24
CA GLY A 46 -5.49 -7.42 0.86
C GLY A 46 -4.53 -6.34 0.37
N ALA A 47 -3.27 -6.46 0.74
CA ALA A 47 -2.19 -5.62 0.24
C ALA A 47 -1.08 -6.46 -0.33
N ALA A 48 -0.50 -6.01 -1.43
CA ALA A 48 0.71 -6.58 -2.02
C ALA A 48 1.74 -5.46 -2.19
N LEU A 49 2.89 -5.61 -1.55
CA LEU A 49 4.00 -4.67 -1.57
C LEU A 49 5.12 -5.25 -2.42
N LEU A 50 5.52 -4.54 -3.47
CA LEU A 50 6.62 -4.93 -4.35
C LEU A 50 7.91 -4.28 -3.87
N THR A 51 8.91 -5.10 -3.56
CA THR A 51 10.25 -4.65 -3.18
C THR A 51 11.08 -4.24 -4.41
N ASP A 52 12.19 -3.55 -4.18
CA ASP A 52 13.17 -3.22 -5.22
C ASP A 52 13.80 -4.44 -5.88
N THR A 53 13.90 -5.56 -5.16
CA THR A 53 14.39 -6.86 -5.65
C THR A 53 13.31 -7.72 -6.32
N ASN A 54 12.12 -7.17 -6.57
CA ASN A 54 10.96 -7.84 -7.16
C ASN A 54 10.34 -8.95 -6.29
N ALA A 55 10.61 -8.98 -4.99
CA ALA A 55 9.85 -9.80 -4.06
C ALA A 55 8.47 -9.18 -3.81
N VAL A 56 7.43 -10.01 -3.74
CA VAL A 56 6.07 -9.60 -3.40
C VAL A 56 5.77 -9.99 -1.97
N ILE A 57 5.44 -9.02 -1.14
CA ILE A 57 5.08 -9.23 0.26
C ILE A 57 3.58 -9.03 0.44
N HIS A 58 2.88 -10.09 0.82
CA HIS A 58 1.44 -10.06 1.07
C HIS A 58 1.13 -9.60 2.49
N GLY A 59 0.10 -8.77 2.64
CA GLY A 59 -0.57 -8.46 3.89
C GLY A 59 -2.08 -8.60 3.76
N ALA A 60 -2.73 -8.97 4.84
CA ALA A 60 -4.18 -9.01 4.94
C ALA A 60 -4.58 -8.45 6.30
N ASN A 61 -5.78 -7.85 6.42
CA ASN A 61 -6.20 -7.31 7.70
C ASN A 61 -6.55 -8.42 8.70
N VAL A 62 -6.22 -8.16 9.96
CA VAL A 62 -6.50 -9.03 11.10
C VAL A 62 -7.21 -8.22 12.16
N GLU A 63 -8.45 -8.63 12.47
CA GLU A 63 -9.27 -7.98 13.48
C GLU A 63 -9.16 -8.68 14.83
N SER A 64 -9.28 -7.90 15.89
CA SER A 64 -9.39 -8.36 17.27
C SER A 64 -10.70 -7.90 17.88
N ALA A 65 -11.24 -8.68 18.83
CA ALA A 65 -12.36 -8.23 19.67
C ALA A 65 -11.98 -6.98 20.48
N SER A 66 -10.70 -6.83 20.83
CA SER A 66 -10.11 -5.57 21.30
C SER A 66 -9.78 -4.71 20.08
N TYR A 67 -10.69 -3.85 19.68
CA TYR A 67 -10.65 -3.16 18.38
C TYR A 67 -9.35 -2.38 18.13
N GLY A 68 -8.77 -1.79 19.16
CA GLY A 68 -7.49 -1.09 19.05
C GLY A 68 -6.29 -1.96 18.69
N LEU A 69 -6.40 -3.29 18.78
CA LEU A 69 -5.36 -4.23 18.39
C LEU A 69 -5.49 -4.72 16.96
N SER A 70 -6.56 -4.38 16.25
CA SER A 70 -6.74 -4.71 14.84
C SER A 70 -5.67 -4.07 13.98
N CYS A 71 -5.20 -4.78 12.95
CA CYS A 71 -4.16 -4.30 12.04
C CYS A 71 -4.63 -4.36 10.59
N CYS A 72 -4.49 -3.25 9.87
CA CYS A 72 -4.84 -3.18 8.46
C CYS A 72 -3.82 -3.94 7.59
N ALA A 73 -4.26 -4.39 6.41
CA ALA A 73 -3.47 -5.16 5.46
C ALA A 73 -2.16 -4.46 5.06
N GLU A 74 -2.21 -3.15 4.83
CA GLU A 74 -1.07 -2.34 4.42
C GLU A 74 0.04 -2.35 5.48
N ARG A 75 -0.33 -2.21 6.75
CA ARG A 75 0.64 -2.26 7.86
C ARG A 75 1.19 -3.68 8.04
N VAL A 76 0.36 -4.70 7.90
CA VAL A 76 0.83 -6.10 7.94
C VAL A 76 1.88 -6.34 6.85
N ALA A 77 1.65 -5.88 5.60
CA ALA A 77 2.60 -6.02 4.52
C ALA A 77 3.92 -5.27 4.78
N ILE A 78 3.85 -4.01 5.20
CA ILE A 78 5.03 -3.18 5.48
C ILE A 78 5.85 -3.76 6.64
N PHE A 79 5.22 -4.09 7.77
CA PHE A 79 5.92 -4.63 8.93
C PHE A 79 6.57 -5.99 8.63
N LYS A 80 5.88 -6.85 7.89
CA LYS A 80 6.44 -8.11 7.42
C LYS A 80 7.65 -7.88 6.51
N ALA A 81 7.58 -6.94 5.57
CA ALA A 81 8.68 -6.60 4.69
C ALA A 81 9.91 -6.11 5.49
N LEU A 82 9.71 -5.13 6.37
CA LEU A 82 10.77 -4.54 7.19
C LEU A 82 11.46 -5.59 8.07
N THR A 83 10.68 -6.43 8.75
CA THR A 83 11.20 -7.49 9.63
C THR A 83 11.80 -8.68 8.88
N SER A 84 11.58 -8.74 7.56
CA SER A 84 12.24 -9.69 6.65
C SER A 84 13.45 -9.10 5.92
N GLY A 85 13.86 -7.87 6.28
CA GLY A 85 15.06 -7.22 5.75
C GLY A 85 14.86 -6.41 4.47
N HIS A 86 13.61 -6.16 4.04
CA HIS A 86 13.32 -5.32 2.89
C HIS A 86 13.03 -3.88 3.34
N HIS A 87 13.76 -2.91 2.82
CA HIS A 87 13.64 -1.50 3.22
C HIS A 87 13.37 -0.55 2.04
N THR A 88 13.37 -1.06 0.81
CA THR A 88 13.14 -0.29 -0.41
C THR A 88 12.03 -0.93 -1.24
N PHE A 89 11.07 -0.12 -1.64
CA PHE A 89 9.84 -0.58 -2.28
C PHE A 89 9.59 0.20 -3.58
N LYS A 90 8.80 -0.39 -4.47
CA LYS A 90 8.42 0.19 -5.77
C LYS A 90 6.97 0.63 -5.80
N LYS A 91 6.06 -0.24 -5.40
CA LYS A 91 4.61 0.00 -5.43
C LYS A 91 3.87 -0.89 -4.44
N MET A 92 2.66 -0.48 -4.07
CA MET A 92 1.73 -1.27 -3.27
C MET A 92 0.36 -1.25 -3.92
N ALA A 93 -0.23 -2.42 -4.13
CA ALA A 93 -1.64 -2.56 -4.48
C ALA A 93 -2.45 -2.91 -3.23
N ILE A 94 -3.63 -2.29 -3.11
CA ILE A 94 -4.56 -2.48 -1.99
C ILE A 94 -5.91 -2.87 -2.56
N ALA A 95 -6.37 -4.09 -2.28
CA ALA A 95 -7.62 -4.64 -2.80
C ALA A 95 -8.71 -4.64 -1.74
N THR A 96 -9.78 -3.89 -2.02
CA THR A 96 -10.96 -3.79 -1.17
C THR A 96 -12.22 -3.83 -2.00
N GLU A 97 -13.36 -4.06 -1.38
CA GLU A 97 -14.64 -3.74 -1.98
C GLU A 97 -14.78 -2.22 -2.10
N GLY A 98 -15.05 -1.73 -3.32
CA GLY A 98 -15.16 -0.30 -3.62
C GLY A 98 -13.84 0.46 -3.79
N GLY A 99 -12.68 -0.19 -3.74
CA GLY A 99 -11.38 0.44 -4.00
C GLY A 99 -11.02 1.52 -2.98
N ALA A 100 -11.22 1.26 -1.69
CA ALA A 100 -11.01 2.22 -0.62
C ALA A 100 -9.53 2.64 -0.49
N ALA A 101 -9.32 3.92 -0.15
CA ALA A 101 -8.00 4.43 0.21
C ALA A 101 -7.59 3.95 1.62
N PRO A 102 -6.27 3.87 1.91
CA PRO A 102 -5.78 3.48 3.22
C PRO A 102 -6.26 4.44 4.34
N CYS A 103 -6.49 3.91 5.53
CA CYS A 103 -6.86 4.71 6.70
C CYS A 103 -5.70 5.62 7.14
N GLY A 104 -5.97 6.57 8.05
CA GLY A 104 -4.98 7.53 8.51
C GLY A 104 -3.73 6.90 9.12
N ALA A 105 -3.89 5.85 9.93
CA ALA A 105 -2.76 5.12 10.53
C ALA A 105 -1.88 4.45 9.46
N CYS A 106 -2.48 3.84 8.44
CA CYS A 106 -1.74 3.26 7.33
C CYS A 106 -1.03 4.33 6.50
N ARG A 107 -1.67 5.48 6.25
CA ARG A 107 -1.03 6.60 5.54
C ARG A 107 0.22 7.09 6.27
N GLN A 108 0.17 7.17 7.60
CA GLN A 108 1.32 7.58 8.40
C GLN A 108 2.49 6.59 8.27
N ILE A 109 2.22 5.29 8.34
CA ILE A 109 3.24 4.25 8.18
C ILE A 109 3.79 4.21 6.74
N ILE A 110 2.94 4.37 5.74
CA ILE A 110 3.38 4.45 4.33
C ILE A 110 4.27 5.67 4.13
N ALA A 111 3.89 6.83 4.69
CA ALA A 111 4.69 8.06 4.58
C ALA A 111 6.08 7.92 5.19
N GLU A 112 6.22 7.14 6.26
CA GLU A 112 7.50 6.93 6.95
C GLU A 112 8.40 5.92 6.24
N TYR A 113 7.86 4.76 5.85
CA TYR A 113 8.66 3.62 5.38
C TYR A 113 8.61 3.40 3.87
N ALA A 114 7.65 4.00 3.17
CA ALA A 114 7.40 3.76 1.76
C ALA A 114 6.91 5.03 1.03
N SER A 115 7.54 6.18 1.31
CA SER A 115 7.08 7.50 0.83
C SER A 115 7.09 7.67 -0.68
N ASP A 116 7.98 6.97 -1.38
CA ASP A 116 8.23 7.17 -2.82
C ASP A 116 7.52 6.15 -3.71
N ILE A 117 6.65 5.32 -3.14
CA ILE A 117 5.96 4.28 -3.90
C ILE A 117 4.70 4.79 -4.58
N GLU A 118 4.35 4.12 -5.67
CA GLU A 118 3.02 4.20 -6.26
C GLU A 118 2.02 3.39 -5.43
N LEU A 119 0.85 3.96 -5.15
CA LEU A 119 -0.27 3.28 -4.51
C LEU A 119 -1.35 2.99 -5.54
N ILE A 120 -1.79 1.74 -5.62
CA ILE A 120 -2.79 1.24 -6.55
C ILE A 120 -3.99 0.76 -5.76
N LEU A 121 -5.10 1.51 -5.83
CA LEU A 121 -6.33 1.18 -5.12
C LEU A 121 -7.23 0.37 -6.05
N VAL A 122 -7.52 -0.86 -5.64
CA VAL A 122 -8.22 -1.85 -6.46
C VAL A 122 -9.59 -2.14 -5.87
N ASP A 123 -10.63 -1.86 -6.66
CA ASP A 123 -11.96 -2.42 -6.39
C ASP A 123 -11.99 -3.87 -6.88
N ILE A 124 -12.29 -4.82 -5.98
CA ILE A 124 -12.33 -6.24 -6.32
C ILE A 124 -13.42 -6.58 -7.35
N ASN A 125 -14.45 -5.75 -7.47
CA ASN A 125 -15.53 -5.92 -8.45
C ASN A 125 -15.16 -5.33 -9.82
N HIS A 126 -14.17 -4.42 -9.86
CA HIS A 126 -13.71 -3.72 -11.07
C HIS A 126 -12.18 -3.61 -11.09
N PRO A 127 -11.45 -4.74 -11.04
CA PRO A 127 -9.98 -4.73 -10.94
C PRO A 127 -9.28 -4.18 -12.20
N GLU A 128 -10.00 -4.08 -13.31
CA GLU A 128 -9.53 -3.53 -14.59
C GLU A 128 -9.44 -1.99 -14.59
N THR A 129 -10.03 -1.32 -13.58
CA THR A 129 -10.04 0.16 -13.48
C THR A 129 -9.47 0.63 -12.13
N PRO A 130 -8.23 0.27 -11.77
CA PRO A 130 -7.63 0.68 -10.51
C PRO A 130 -7.38 2.18 -10.48
N LYS A 131 -7.38 2.75 -9.27
CA LYS A 131 -7.01 4.15 -9.05
C LYS A 131 -5.56 4.23 -8.62
N HIS A 132 -4.79 5.07 -9.28
CA HIS A 132 -3.39 5.32 -8.95
C HIS A 132 -3.24 6.62 -8.17
N THR A 133 -2.45 6.58 -7.11
CA THR A 133 -2.22 7.72 -6.23
C THR A 133 -0.83 7.64 -5.58
N THR A 134 -0.51 8.61 -4.75
CA THR A 134 0.73 8.65 -3.95
C THR A 134 0.41 9.03 -2.52
N ILE A 135 1.33 8.73 -1.60
CA ILE A 135 1.12 9.10 -0.21
C ILE A 135 1.11 10.62 0.00
N GLN A 136 1.85 11.38 -0.81
CA GLN A 136 1.87 12.84 -0.74
C GLN A 136 0.50 13.45 -1.05
N LYS A 137 -0.29 12.81 -1.92
CA LYS A 137 -1.67 13.22 -2.20
C LYS A 137 -2.63 12.85 -1.09
N LEU A 138 -2.41 11.68 -0.44
CA LEU A 138 -3.31 11.17 0.59
C LEU A 138 -3.00 11.70 1.99
N LEU A 139 -1.77 12.15 2.26
CA LEU A 139 -1.33 12.70 3.54
C LEU A 139 -0.34 13.86 3.31
N PRO A 140 -0.83 15.02 2.83
CA PRO A 140 0.01 16.20 2.68
C PRO A 140 0.51 16.67 4.05
N ASN A 141 1.76 17.21 4.11
CA ASN A 141 2.37 17.71 5.35
C ASN A 141 2.41 16.68 6.48
N SER A 142 2.73 15.43 6.15
CA SER A 142 2.80 14.34 7.14
C SER A 142 3.84 14.62 8.23
N PHE A 143 3.55 14.20 9.46
CA PHE A 143 4.53 14.15 10.53
C PHE A 143 5.61 13.12 10.19
N THR A 144 6.89 13.47 10.35
CA THR A 144 8.03 12.60 10.04
C THR A 144 9.03 12.58 11.19
N GLY A 145 9.96 11.62 11.17
CA GLY A 145 11.05 11.56 12.15
C GLY A 145 11.93 12.82 12.19
N GLU A 146 12.01 13.58 11.11
CA GLU A 146 12.72 14.87 11.06
C GLU A 146 12.12 15.89 12.03
N ASN A 147 10.81 15.84 12.27
CA ASN A 147 10.16 16.71 13.25
C ASN A 147 10.56 16.43 14.70
N LEU A 148 11.12 15.24 14.98
CA LEU A 148 11.60 14.85 16.30
C LEU A 148 13.07 15.29 16.56
N THR A 149 13.83 15.54 15.50
CA THR A 149 15.28 15.85 15.58
C THR A 149 15.58 17.35 15.49
N SER A 150 14.55 18.19 15.34
CA SER A 150 14.68 19.66 15.28
C SER A 150 14.85 20.21 16.69
N ASN A 151 16.05 20.05 17.27
CA ASN A 151 16.56 20.81 18.43
C ASN A 151 17.89 21.41 18.08
#